data_49b5ac6c9182e98ea7d9466bf05ede6d
#
_entry.id   49b5ac6c9182e98ea7d9466bf05ede6d
#
_cell.length_a   1.000
_cell.length_b   1.000
_cell.length_c   1.000
_cell.angle_alpha   90.00
_cell.angle_beta   90.00
_cell.angle_gamma   90.00
#
_symmetry.space_group_name_H-M   'P 1'
#
loop_
_entity.id
_entity.type
_entity.pdbx_description
1 polymer ?
#
loop_
_entity_poly.entity_id
_entity_poly.type
_entity_poly.pdbx_seq_one_letter_code
_entity_poly.pdbx_strand_id
1 'polypeptide(L)'
;MNEVREGVLRTPEERFENLPGFAWAPNYLDDLPGYEGLRAHYVDSGPADGEVFLCLHGEPTWAYLYRRMIPVFTAAGARAVAPDFFGFGRSDKPVDDAVYSFDFHRDYLLRLIERLDLRRITIVCQD
;
A
#
# COMPACT_ATOMS: atom_id res chain seq x y z
N MET A 1 -9.62 1.86 16.46
CA MET A 1 -10.00 1.60 15.05
C MET A 1 -11.52 1.50 14.95
N ASN A 2 -12.05 1.94 13.83
CA ASN A 2 -13.48 1.92 13.59
C ASN A 2 -13.86 0.73 12.71
N GLU A 3 -14.95 0.05 13.06
CA GLU A 3 -15.53 -0.95 12.17
C GLU A 3 -16.28 -0.22 11.06
N VAL A 4 -15.85 -0.39 9.80
CA VAL A 4 -16.46 0.28 8.65
C VAL A 4 -17.47 -0.60 7.93
N ARG A 5 -17.40 -1.90 8.16
CA ARG A 5 -18.41 -2.89 7.80
C ARG A 5 -18.17 -4.10 8.67
N GLU A 6 -19.12 -5.05 8.69
CA GLU A 6 -19.01 -6.25 9.51
C GLU A 6 -17.68 -6.97 9.24
N GLY A 7 -16.88 -7.16 10.29
CA GLY A 7 -15.62 -7.89 10.23
C GLY A 7 -14.46 -7.12 9.62
N VAL A 8 -14.58 -5.81 9.39
CA VAL A 8 -13.49 -5.01 8.80
C VAL A 8 -13.28 -3.74 9.61
N LEU A 9 -12.07 -3.59 10.15
CA LEU A 9 -11.65 -2.40 10.88
C LEU A 9 -10.87 -1.46 9.96
N ARG A 10 -10.91 -0.18 10.28
CA ARG A 10 -10.14 0.84 9.58
C ARG A 10 -9.57 1.81 10.61
N THR A 11 -8.27 2.09 10.49
CA THR A 11 -7.62 3.10 11.33
C THR A 11 -8.10 4.49 10.90
N PRO A 12 -8.55 5.35 11.86
CA PRO A 12 -9.03 6.69 11.51
C PRO A 12 -7.96 7.53 10.84
N GLU A 13 -8.36 8.37 9.88
CA GLU A 13 -7.45 9.24 9.12
C GLU A 13 -6.61 10.14 10.02
N GLU A 14 -7.14 10.58 11.14
CA GLU A 14 -6.44 11.46 12.08
C GLU A 14 -5.17 10.84 12.66
N ARG A 15 -5.06 9.52 12.64
CA ARG A 15 -3.87 8.81 13.12
C ARG A 15 -2.68 8.96 12.17
N PHE A 16 -2.93 9.44 10.97
CA PHE A 16 -1.90 9.58 9.94
C PHE A 16 -1.53 11.04 9.66
N GLU A 17 -2.04 11.96 10.46
CA GLU A 17 -1.74 13.38 10.33
C GLU A 17 -0.37 13.71 10.94
N ASN A 18 0.34 14.62 10.28
CA ASN A 18 1.60 15.18 10.79
C ASN A 18 2.69 14.13 11.04
N LEU A 19 2.73 13.07 10.23
CA LEU A 19 3.78 12.06 10.35
C LEU A 19 5.11 12.62 9.83
N PRO A 20 6.18 12.57 10.63
CA PRO A 20 7.47 13.11 10.21
C PRO A 20 8.00 12.43 8.94
N GLY A 21 8.38 13.26 7.95
CA GLY A 21 8.95 12.75 6.71
C GLY A 21 7.99 12.00 5.80
N PHE A 22 6.68 12.15 6.02
CA PHE A 22 5.67 11.43 5.24
C PHE A 22 4.54 12.40 4.86
N ALA A 23 4.73 13.10 3.75
CA ALA A 23 3.81 14.16 3.31
C ALA A 23 2.97 13.76 2.09
N TRP A 24 3.04 12.50 1.64
CA TRP A 24 2.29 12.06 0.47
C TRP A 24 0.81 11.97 0.77
N ALA A 25 -0.01 12.53 -0.12
CA ALA A 25 -1.45 12.37 -0.04
C ALA A 25 -1.80 10.88 -0.23
N PRO A 26 -2.81 10.38 0.49
CA PRO A 26 -3.20 8.98 0.35
C PRO A 26 -3.86 8.69 -0.99
N ASN A 27 -3.59 7.49 -1.51
CA ASN A 27 -4.32 6.92 -2.65
C ASN A 27 -5.06 5.69 -2.17
N TYR A 28 -6.32 5.56 -2.56
CA TYR A 28 -7.15 4.43 -2.12
C TYR A 28 -7.81 3.75 -3.31
N LEU A 29 -7.94 2.43 -3.21
CA LEU A 29 -8.73 1.61 -4.13
C LEU A 29 -9.59 0.66 -3.29
N ASP A 30 -10.90 0.61 -3.56
CA ASP A 30 -11.82 -0.24 -2.81
C ASP A 30 -12.60 -1.21 -3.72
N ASP A 31 -12.15 -1.35 -4.95
CA ASP A 31 -12.83 -2.15 -5.98
C ASP A 31 -11.89 -3.08 -6.73
N LEU A 32 -10.78 -3.48 -6.11
CA LEU A 32 -9.89 -4.45 -6.73
C LEU A 32 -10.63 -5.79 -6.87
N PRO A 33 -10.53 -6.45 -8.04
CA PRO A 33 -11.21 -7.74 -8.24
C PRO A 33 -10.84 -8.77 -7.17
N GLY A 34 -11.86 -9.31 -6.51
CA GLY A 34 -11.69 -10.25 -5.40
C GLY A 34 -11.58 -9.58 -4.04
N TYR A 35 -11.45 -8.26 -3.99
CA TYR A 35 -11.27 -7.49 -2.74
C TYR A 35 -12.29 -6.36 -2.64
N GLU A 36 -13.40 -6.48 -3.34
CA GLU A 36 -14.44 -5.45 -3.36
C GLU A 36 -14.90 -5.10 -1.96
N GLY A 37 -14.96 -3.81 -1.67
CA GLY A 37 -15.35 -3.33 -0.36
C GLY A 37 -14.22 -3.27 0.67
N LEU A 38 -13.04 -3.76 0.35
CA LEU A 38 -11.84 -3.57 1.16
C LEU A 38 -11.02 -2.43 0.55
N ARG A 39 -10.79 -1.39 1.34
CA ARG A 39 -10.04 -0.22 0.87
C ARG A 39 -8.56 -0.44 1.08
N ALA A 40 -7.81 -0.41 -0.01
CA ALA A 40 -6.36 -0.49 -0.01
C ALA A 40 -5.76 0.90 -0.14
N HIS A 41 -4.65 1.12 0.55
CA HIS A 41 -3.87 2.35 0.47
C HIS A 41 -2.53 2.10 -0.19
N TYR A 42 -2.06 3.07 -0.97
CA TYR A 42 -0.71 3.05 -1.51
C TYR A 42 -0.17 4.46 -1.67
N VAL A 43 1.15 4.58 -1.56
CA VAL A 43 1.88 5.80 -1.96
C VAL A 43 2.25 5.64 -3.42
N ASP A 44 2.08 6.71 -4.19
CA ASP A 44 2.47 6.74 -5.60
C ASP A 44 3.12 8.10 -5.85
N SER A 45 4.42 8.10 -6.12
CA SER A 45 5.20 9.32 -6.26
C SER A 45 6.15 9.21 -7.44
N GLY A 46 6.36 10.32 -8.15
CA GLY A 46 7.21 10.38 -9.32
C GLY A 46 6.45 10.30 -10.64
N PRO A 47 7.18 10.30 -11.77
CA PRO A 47 6.54 10.34 -13.08
C PRO A 47 5.85 9.02 -13.41
N ALA A 48 4.64 9.12 -13.98
CA ALA A 48 3.81 7.95 -14.26
C ALA A 48 4.45 6.97 -15.25
N ASP A 49 5.33 7.45 -16.11
CA ASP A 49 6.02 6.65 -17.11
C ASP A 49 7.44 6.26 -16.72
N GLY A 50 7.86 6.59 -15.50
CA GLY A 50 9.19 6.22 -15.01
C GLY A 50 9.31 4.73 -14.71
N GLU A 51 10.55 4.26 -14.57
CA GLU A 51 10.80 2.94 -13.99
C GLU A 51 10.18 2.87 -12.61
N VAL A 52 9.63 1.72 -12.26
CA VAL A 52 8.87 1.57 -11.02
C VAL A 52 9.73 0.87 -9.97
N PHE A 53 9.87 1.51 -8.81
CA PHE A 53 10.31 0.84 -7.60
C PHE A 53 9.07 0.50 -6.79
N LEU A 54 8.77 -0.79 -6.70
CA LEU A 54 7.64 -1.30 -5.93
C LEU A 54 8.15 -1.69 -4.56
N CYS A 55 7.76 -0.89 -3.55
CA CYS A 55 8.31 -0.96 -2.20
C CYS A 55 7.35 -1.72 -1.30
N LEU A 56 7.71 -2.95 -0.94
CA LEU A 56 6.86 -3.86 -0.19
C LEU A 56 7.34 -3.95 1.25
N HIS A 57 6.47 -3.59 2.19
CA HIS A 57 6.80 -3.64 3.61
C HIS A 57 6.63 -5.05 4.18
N GLY A 58 7.19 -5.26 5.36
CA GLY A 58 7.04 -6.49 6.12
C GLY A 58 6.22 -6.30 7.39
N GLU A 59 6.28 -7.29 8.28
CA GLU A 59 5.57 -7.31 9.57
C GLU A 59 6.47 -6.68 10.65
N PRO A 60 6.02 -5.75 11.45
CA PRO A 60 4.70 -5.09 11.53
C PRO A 60 4.74 -3.64 11.01
N THR A 61 5.14 -3.43 9.78
CA THR A 61 5.32 -2.10 9.22
C THR A 61 4.21 -1.75 8.23
N TRP A 62 4.42 -0.66 7.46
CA TRP A 62 3.54 -0.19 6.40
C TRP A 62 4.37 0.75 5.50
N ALA A 63 3.76 1.44 4.56
CA ALA A 63 4.48 2.29 3.60
C ALA A 63 5.42 3.31 4.26
N TYR A 64 5.17 3.70 5.49
CA TYR A 64 6.01 4.63 6.25
C TYR A 64 7.47 4.17 6.34
N LEU A 65 7.70 2.86 6.30
CA LEU A 65 9.04 2.28 6.29
C LEU A 65 9.91 2.90 5.19
N TYR A 66 9.32 3.20 4.06
CA TYR A 66 10.03 3.66 2.86
C TYR A 66 10.12 5.17 2.73
N ARG A 67 9.70 5.94 3.73
CA ARG A 67 9.62 7.40 3.66
C ARG A 67 10.92 8.09 3.27
N ARG A 68 12.05 7.48 3.58
CA ARG A 68 13.38 8.05 3.26
C ARG A 68 13.93 7.54 1.94
N MET A 69 13.46 6.38 1.49
CA MET A 69 13.90 5.81 0.21
C MET A 69 13.13 6.38 -0.98
N ILE A 70 11.85 6.64 -0.81
CA ILE A 70 11.00 7.15 -1.88
C ILE A 70 11.58 8.42 -2.52
N PRO A 71 11.99 9.45 -1.76
CA PRO A 71 12.58 10.65 -2.37
C PRO A 71 13.85 10.37 -3.16
N VAL A 72 14.64 9.38 -2.76
CA VAL A 72 15.86 9.00 -3.49
C VAL A 72 15.50 8.44 -4.86
N PHE A 73 14.48 7.56 -4.91
CA PHE A 73 14.03 6.99 -6.17
C PHE A 73 13.45 8.06 -7.10
N THR A 74 12.59 8.92 -6.58
CA THR A 74 11.95 9.95 -7.40
C THR A 74 12.94 11.02 -7.85
N ALA A 75 13.95 11.34 -7.05
CA ALA A 75 15.01 12.27 -7.44
C ALA A 75 15.83 11.72 -8.61
N ALA A 76 15.90 10.40 -8.77
CA ALA A 76 16.56 9.76 -9.90
C ALA A 76 15.66 9.62 -11.13
N GLY A 77 14.45 10.17 -11.09
CA GLY A 77 13.50 10.12 -12.20
C GLY A 77 12.60 8.90 -12.22
N ALA A 78 12.63 8.08 -11.17
CA ALA A 78 11.81 6.88 -11.08
C ALA A 78 10.46 7.17 -10.41
N ARG A 79 9.54 6.22 -10.57
CA ARG A 79 8.25 6.19 -9.89
C ARG A 79 8.36 5.22 -8.72
N ALA A 80 7.95 5.64 -7.54
CA ALA A 80 7.92 4.79 -6.36
C ALA A 80 6.46 4.51 -5.97
N VAL A 81 6.12 3.24 -5.86
CA VAL A 81 4.79 2.79 -5.42
C VAL A 81 4.98 1.94 -4.17
N ALA A 82 4.37 2.36 -3.08
CA ALA A 82 4.50 1.69 -1.79
C ALA A 82 3.11 1.37 -1.24
N PRO A 83 2.59 0.15 -1.50
CA PRO A 83 1.28 -0.26 -1.00
C PRO A 83 1.35 -0.70 0.45
N ASP A 84 0.24 -0.51 1.17
CA ASP A 84 -0.01 -1.17 2.43
C ASP A 84 -0.76 -2.47 2.17
N PHE A 85 -0.24 -3.58 2.66
CA PHE A 85 -0.99 -4.83 2.63
C PHE A 85 -2.20 -4.74 3.56
N PHE A 86 -3.26 -5.50 3.25
CA PHE A 86 -4.42 -5.54 4.14
C PHE A 86 -3.99 -6.02 5.52
N GLY A 87 -4.54 -5.40 6.56
CA GLY A 87 -4.14 -5.63 7.94
C GLY A 87 -3.12 -4.63 8.45
N PHE A 88 -2.56 -3.79 7.58
CA PHE A 88 -1.47 -2.87 7.93
C PHE A 88 -1.78 -1.43 7.51
N GLY A 89 -1.22 -0.49 8.24
CA GLY A 89 -1.20 0.92 7.89
C GLY A 89 -2.57 1.51 7.63
N ARG A 90 -2.73 2.12 6.46
CA ARG A 90 -3.96 2.78 6.06
C ARG A 90 -4.91 1.86 5.30
N SER A 91 -4.48 0.64 4.97
CA SER A 91 -5.36 -0.35 4.34
C SER A 91 -6.32 -0.95 5.35
N ASP A 92 -7.46 -1.43 4.88
CA ASP A 92 -8.47 -2.04 5.73
C ASP A 92 -7.95 -3.31 6.40
N LYS A 93 -8.58 -3.66 7.53
CA LYS A 93 -8.10 -4.74 8.42
C LYS A 93 -9.24 -5.72 8.70
N PRO A 94 -9.39 -6.75 7.84
CA PRO A 94 -10.28 -7.87 8.18
C PRO A 94 -9.90 -8.46 9.54
N VAL A 95 -10.90 -8.75 10.39
CA VAL A 95 -10.65 -9.26 11.74
C VAL A 95 -10.52 -10.77 11.80
N ASP A 96 -10.99 -11.49 10.78
CA ASP A 96 -10.89 -12.96 10.74
C ASP A 96 -9.49 -13.36 10.28
N ASP A 97 -8.74 -14.01 11.15
CA ASP A 97 -7.38 -14.46 10.85
C ASP A 97 -7.33 -15.39 9.63
N ALA A 98 -8.40 -16.13 9.37
CA ALA A 98 -8.45 -17.07 8.25
C ALA A 98 -8.43 -16.38 6.88
N VAL A 99 -8.71 -15.08 6.82
CA VAL A 99 -8.63 -14.30 5.58
C VAL A 99 -7.19 -14.16 5.11
N TYR A 100 -6.24 -14.04 6.06
CA TYR A 100 -4.86 -13.75 5.75
C TYR A 100 -4.12 -15.03 5.36
N SER A 101 -3.68 -15.08 4.12
CA SER A 101 -2.88 -16.17 3.58
C SER A 101 -1.84 -15.59 2.63
N PHE A 102 -0.87 -16.40 2.25
CA PHE A 102 0.08 -16.00 1.22
C PHE A 102 -0.66 -15.64 -0.07
N ASP A 103 -1.62 -16.48 -0.48
CA ASP A 103 -2.37 -16.24 -1.71
C ASP A 103 -3.18 -14.95 -1.64
N PHE A 104 -3.77 -14.65 -0.49
CA PHE A 104 -4.54 -13.42 -0.28
C PHE A 104 -3.66 -12.18 -0.54
N HIS A 105 -2.47 -12.16 0.03
CA HIS A 105 -1.54 -11.04 -0.14
C HIS A 105 -0.93 -10.99 -1.54
N ARG A 106 -0.54 -12.14 -2.08
CA ARG A 106 0.02 -12.20 -3.44
C ARG A 106 -0.99 -11.71 -4.47
N ASP A 107 -2.21 -12.21 -4.39
CA ASP A 107 -3.24 -11.86 -5.38
C ASP A 107 -3.64 -10.39 -5.26
N TYR A 108 -3.67 -9.84 -4.05
CA TYR A 108 -3.85 -8.40 -3.87
C TYR A 108 -2.77 -7.62 -4.62
N LEU A 109 -1.51 -8.00 -4.44
CA LEU A 109 -0.40 -7.31 -5.09
C LEU A 109 -0.51 -7.39 -6.61
N LEU A 110 -0.86 -8.55 -7.14
CA LEU A 110 -1.05 -8.72 -8.57
C LEU A 110 -2.19 -7.86 -9.11
N ARG A 111 -3.31 -7.79 -8.38
CA ARG A 111 -4.44 -6.93 -8.79
C ARG A 111 -4.05 -5.46 -8.79
N LEU A 112 -3.27 -5.05 -7.79
CA LEU A 112 -2.78 -3.67 -7.71
C LEU A 112 -1.86 -3.34 -8.90
N ILE A 113 -0.91 -4.22 -9.20
CA ILE A 113 0.01 -4.05 -10.33
C ILE A 113 -0.77 -3.91 -11.64
N GLU A 114 -1.78 -4.75 -11.84
CA GLU A 114 -2.64 -4.69 -13.03
C GLU A 114 -3.43 -3.38 -13.10
N ARG A 115 -4.04 -2.99 -11.98
CA ARG A 115 -4.87 -1.78 -11.92
C ARG A 115 -4.05 -0.53 -12.23
N LEU A 116 -2.84 -0.44 -11.69
CA LEU A 116 -1.97 0.71 -11.89
C LEU A 116 -1.13 0.58 -13.17
N ASP A 117 -1.23 -0.53 -13.88
CA ASP A 117 -0.47 -0.83 -15.10
C ASP A 117 1.03 -0.60 -14.90
N LEU A 118 1.55 -1.14 -13.80
CA LEU A 118 2.96 -0.97 -13.46
C LEU A 118 3.85 -1.81 -14.38
N ARG A 119 4.89 -1.19 -14.92
CA ARG A 119 5.82 -1.82 -15.85
C ARG A 119 7.25 -1.50 -15.46
N ARG A 120 8.19 -2.34 -15.90
CA ARG A 120 9.62 -2.16 -15.61
C ARG A 120 9.84 -2.05 -14.10
N ILE A 121 9.35 -3.05 -13.37
CA ILE A 121 9.30 -3.06 -11.92
C ILE A 121 10.61 -3.59 -11.35
N THR A 122 11.19 -2.81 -10.43
CA THR A 122 12.19 -3.30 -9.49
C THR A 122 11.51 -3.44 -8.13
N ILE A 123 11.56 -4.63 -7.56
CA ILE A 123 10.96 -4.88 -6.24
C ILE A 123 11.98 -4.55 -5.17
N VAL A 124 11.55 -3.71 -4.22
CA VAL A 124 12.29 -3.44 -2.98
C VAL A 124 11.45 -4.02 -1.86
N CYS A 125 11.99 -4.93 -1.09
CA CYS A 125 11.20 -5.61 -0.07
C CYS A 125 11.99 -5.79 1.22
N GLN A 126 11.25 -5.99 2.30
CA GLN A 126 11.79 -6.20 3.63
C GLN A 126 10.89 -7.24 4.33
N ASP A 127 11.53 -8.24 4.88
CA ASP A 127 10.86 -9.30 5.64
C ASP A 127 9.85 -10.06 4.73
#